data_44fea3b356fa2798640f9c5b943cfb64
#
_entry.id   44fea3b356fa2798640f9c5b943cfb64
#
_cell.length_a   1.000
_cell.length_b   1.000
_cell.length_c   1.000
_cell.angle_alpha   90.00
_cell.angle_beta   90.00
_cell.angle_gamma   90.00
#
_symmetry.space_group_name_H-M   'P 1'
#
loop_
_entity.id
_entity.type
_entity.pdbx_description
1 polymer ?
#
loop_
_entity_poly.entity_id
_entity_poly.type
_entity_poly.pdbx_seq_one_letter_code
_entity_poly.pdbx_strand_id
1 'polypeptide(L)'
;MNEDPKPVRRIVTVDGEDGRSKAIADGPSPDVRTDPARPGFSSTRIWVTDRSPARIRGVRETLNLPHTIEPPAGGSVCRIVTFPPDRAGKGKSGSKEVLEYFRSMGSPGASSYSPLAPHPYMQKTRTLDFCLVLEGDVTLVLDQQEVHLSAGDTVVQRGTNHAWSNRSGRPCKIAISSHDGED
;
A
#
# COMPACT_ATOMS: atom_id res chain seq x y z
N MET A 1 -17.57 -16.12 11.87
CA MET A 1 -17.61 -14.71 12.31
C MET A 1 -16.40 -14.04 11.64
N ASN A 2 -16.63 -13.13 10.70
CA ASN A 2 -15.53 -12.33 10.16
C ASN A 2 -15.15 -11.33 11.25
N GLU A 3 -14.04 -11.58 11.95
CA GLU A 3 -13.46 -10.54 12.79
C GLU A 3 -13.04 -9.40 11.86
N ASP A 4 -13.46 -8.18 12.18
CA ASP A 4 -12.96 -6.99 11.51
C ASP A 4 -11.43 -6.99 11.61
N PRO A 5 -10.71 -6.68 10.52
CA PRO A 5 -9.27 -6.72 10.53
C PRO A 5 -8.72 -5.79 11.62
N LYS A 6 -7.88 -6.35 12.50
CA LYS A 6 -7.25 -5.58 13.58
C LYS A 6 -6.57 -4.34 13.01
N PRO A 7 -6.87 -3.15 13.54
CA PRO A 7 -6.22 -1.92 13.10
C PRO A 7 -4.70 -2.00 13.18
N VAL A 8 -4.02 -1.40 12.23
CA VAL A 8 -2.56 -1.32 12.26
C VAL A 8 -2.13 -0.37 13.36
N ARG A 9 -1.49 -0.90 14.40
CA ARG A 9 -0.89 -0.10 15.48
C ARG A 9 0.33 0.62 14.94
N ARG A 10 0.39 1.92 15.14
CA ARG A 10 1.48 2.80 14.75
C ARG A 10 2.12 3.40 16.00
N ILE A 11 3.43 3.32 16.10
CA ILE A 11 4.22 3.93 17.16
C ILE A 11 5.17 4.93 16.49
N VAL A 12 5.21 6.16 16.98
CA VAL A 12 6.14 7.20 16.52
C VAL A 12 7.03 7.60 17.67
N THR A 13 8.32 7.59 17.43
CA THR A 13 9.34 7.92 18.45
C THR A 13 10.04 9.22 18.11
N VAL A 14 10.57 9.89 19.14
CA VAL A 14 11.32 11.12 19.03
C VAL A 14 12.31 11.23 20.21
N ASP A 15 13.38 11.98 20.02
CA ASP A 15 14.20 12.45 21.13
C ASP A 15 13.53 13.68 21.78
N GLY A 16 13.38 13.66 23.09
CA GLY A 16 12.96 14.82 23.87
C GLY A 16 14.04 15.90 23.94
N GLU A 17 13.70 17.04 24.56
CA GLU A 17 14.63 18.16 24.77
C GLU A 17 15.81 17.75 25.64
N ASP A 18 15.66 16.76 26.52
CA ASP A 18 16.66 16.15 27.37
C ASP A 18 17.53 15.10 26.65
N GLY A 19 17.34 14.91 25.34
CA GLY A 19 18.05 13.93 24.52
C GLY A 19 17.63 12.48 24.75
N ARG A 20 16.56 12.23 25.53
CA ARG A 20 16.04 10.88 25.76
C ARG A 20 14.95 10.55 24.78
N SER A 21 15.00 9.33 24.24
CA SER A 21 13.99 8.83 23.32
C SER A 21 12.67 8.49 24.03
N LYS A 22 11.55 8.82 23.38
CA LYS A 22 10.19 8.50 23.85
C LYS A 22 9.25 8.26 22.69
N ALA A 23 8.17 7.54 22.93
CA ALA A 23 7.03 7.47 22.01
C ALA A 23 6.16 8.72 22.17
N ILE A 24 5.81 9.35 21.05
CA ILE A 24 4.88 10.49 21.00
C ILE A 24 3.53 10.12 20.40
N ALA A 25 3.45 8.96 19.78
CA ALA A 25 2.20 8.34 19.34
C ALA A 25 2.29 6.84 19.55
N ASP A 26 1.19 6.24 20.01
CA ASP A 26 1.03 4.79 20.17
C ASP A 26 -0.45 4.46 20.06
N GLY A 27 -0.88 3.88 18.97
CA GLY A 27 -2.28 3.55 18.73
C GLY A 27 -2.56 3.19 17.26
N PRO A 28 -3.83 3.05 16.90
CA PRO A 28 -4.21 2.82 15.51
C PRO A 28 -3.71 3.94 14.60
N SER A 29 -3.17 3.57 13.42
CA SER A 29 -2.84 4.59 12.43
C SER A 29 -4.12 5.30 11.96
N PRO A 30 -4.14 6.65 11.92
CA PRO A 30 -5.35 7.41 11.60
C PRO A 30 -5.69 7.45 10.12
N ASP A 31 -4.77 7.09 9.23
CA ASP A 31 -4.94 7.23 7.78
C ASP A 31 -5.14 5.88 7.11
N VAL A 32 -6.41 5.48 7.03
CA VAL A 32 -6.86 4.22 6.44
C VAL A 32 -7.75 4.52 5.24
N ARG A 33 -7.47 3.91 4.11
CA ARG A 33 -8.32 3.89 2.91
C ARG A 33 -8.87 2.49 2.69
N THR A 34 -10.14 2.44 2.33
CA THR A 34 -10.84 1.20 1.98
C THR A 34 -11.35 1.26 0.55
N ASP A 35 -11.74 0.13 0.00
CA ASP A 35 -12.35 0.04 -1.33
C ASP A 35 -13.74 -0.62 -1.20
N PRO A 36 -14.82 0.11 -1.45
CA PRO A 36 -16.17 -0.46 -1.39
C PRO A 36 -16.40 -1.63 -2.36
N ALA A 37 -15.67 -1.65 -3.49
CA ALA A 37 -15.75 -2.73 -4.46
C ALA A 37 -15.03 -4.01 -4.00
N ARG A 38 -14.11 -3.89 -3.03
CA ARG A 38 -13.35 -4.99 -2.43
C ARG A 38 -13.50 -4.98 -0.90
N PRO A 39 -14.64 -5.40 -0.34
CA PRO A 39 -14.85 -5.48 1.10
C PRO A 39 -13.73 -6.26 1.78
N GLY A 40 -13.15 -5.68 2.84
CA GLY A 40 -11.97 -6.20 3.53
C GLY A 40 -10.63 -5.67 2.99
N PHE A 41 -10.63 -4.93 1.88
CA PHE A 41 -9.43 -4.19 1.44
C PHE A 41 -9.18 -2.99 2.35
N SER A 42 -7.92 -2.81 2.75
CA SER A 42 -7.50 -1.58 3.41
C SER A 42 -6.05 -1.22 3.04
N SER A 43 -5.79 0.07 2.92
CA SER A 43 -4.45 0.63 2.80
C SER A 43 -4.25 1.62 3.94
N THR A 44 -3.35 1.29 4.86
CA THR A 44 -3.06 2.08 6.06
C THR A 44 -1.68 2.70 5.92
N ARG A 45 -1.60 4.03 5.78
CA ARG A 45 -0.30 4.73 5.77
C ARG A 45 0.29 4.76 7.17
N ILE A 46 1.60 4.51 7.24
CA ILE A 46 2.37 4.54 8.49
C ILE A 46 3.14 5.85 8.60
N TRP A 47 3.81 6.25 7.52
CA TRP A 47 4.63 7.45 7.46
C TRP A 47 4.81 7.94 6.03
N VAL A 48 5.02 9.23 5.89
CA VAL A 48 5.38 9.88 4.62
C VAL A 48 6.59 10.75 4.85
N THR A 49 7.55 10.74 3.94
CA THR A 49 8.62 11.73 3.87
C THR A 49 8.45 12.58 2.62
N ASP A 50 8.78 13.86 2.71
CA ASP A 50 8.68 14.83 1.63
C ASP A 50 10.04 15.15 0.99
N ARG A 51 11.08 14.39 1.37
CA ARG A 51 12.45 14.59 0.89
C ARG A 51 13.39 13.44 1.28
N SER A 52 14.50 13.35 0.57
CA SER A 52 15.68 12.58 0.95
C SER A 52 16.91 13.52 1.06
N PRO A 53 17.70 13.50 2.14
CA PRO A 53 17.51 12.71 3.35
C PRO A 53 16.27 13.09 4.15
N ALA A 54 15.62 12.12 4.78
CA ALA A 54 14.45 12.35 5.61
C ALA A 54 14.80 13.19 6.86
N ARG A 55 13.87 14.04 7.29
CA ARG A 55 14.01 14.76 8.56
C ARG A 55 13.66 13.82 9.70
N ILE A 56 14.58 13.68 10.67
CA ILE A 56 14.41 12.84 11.86
C ILE A 56 14.22 13.64 13.14
N ARG A 57 14.56 14.94 13.15
CA ARG A 57 14.36 15.84 14.28
C ARG A 57 13.28 16.87 13.98
N GLY A 58 12.61 17.38 15.02
CA GLY A 58 11.51 18.34 14.87
C GLY A 58 10.31 17.73 14.13
N VAL A 59 9.93 16.54 14.52
CA VAL A 59 8.95 15.70 13.83
C VAL A 59 7.60 16.38 13.81
N ARG A 60 7.10 16.62 12.58
CA ARG A 60 5.68 16.96 12.33
C ARG A 60 4.95 15.70 11.92
N GLU A 61 3.66 15.64 12.26
CA GLU A 61 2.79 14.59 11.72
C GLU A 61 2.73 14.70 10.19
N THR A 62 2.99 13.58 9.49
CA THR A 62 3.06 13.56 8.02
C THR A 62 1.84 12.93 7.37
N LEU A 63 0.96 12.28 8.15
CA LEU A 63 -0.24 11.66 7.60
C LEU A 63 -1.33 12.68 7.23
N ASN A 64 -1.14 13.95 7.55
CA ASN A 64 -1.97 15.05 7.08
C ASN A 64 -1.61 15.54 5.66
N LEU A 65 -0.52 15.03 5.08
CA LEU A 65 -0.21 15.25 3.66
C LEU A 65 -1.23 14.53 2.77
N PRO A 66 -1.46 15.02 1.53
CA PRO A 66 -2.38 14.37 0.60
C PRO A 66 -2.16 12.87 0.51
N HIS A 67 -3.25 12.10 0.50
CA HIS A 67 -3.16 10.65 0.34
C HIS A 67 -2.95 10.32 -1.14
N THR A 68 -1.82 9.68 -1.44
CA THR A 68 -1.47 9.23 -2.79
C THR A 68 -0.82 7.84 -2.72
N ILE A 69 -0.85 7.09 -3.82
CA ILE A 69 -0.11 5.84 -3.95
C ILE A 69 1.38 6.16 -4.06
N GLU A 70 1.74 7.11 -4.92
CA GLU A 70 3.10 7.60 -5.05
C GLU A 70 3.48 8.47 -3.85
N PRO A 71 4.75 8.46 -3.43
CA PRO A 71 5.26 9.43 -2.44
C PRO A 71 5.33 10.85 -3.03
N PRO A 72 5.53 11.87 -2.18
CA PRO A 72 5.97 13.19 -2.64
C PRO A 72 7.29 13.10 -3.43
N ALA A 73 7.52 14.07 -4.33
CA ALA A 73 8.77 14.16 -5.07
C ALA A 73 9.99 14.18 -4.13
N GLY A 74 10.97 13.32 -4.38
CA GLY A 74 12.15 13.12 -3.54
C GLY A 74 11.84 12.46 -2.19
N GLY A 75 10.63 11.97 -1.97
CA GLY A 75 10.18 11.41 -0.70
C GLY A 75 9.93 9.91 -0.71
N SER A 76 9.24 9.45 0.34
CA SER A 76 8.83 8.06 0.49
C SER A 76 7.49 7.95 1.21
N VAL A 77 6.80 6.83 1.05
CA VAL A 77 5.61 6.48 1.81
C VAL A 77 5.68 5.02 2.26
N CYS A 78 5.39 4.78 3.52
CA CYS A 78 5.26 3.44 4.08
C CYS A 78 3.79 3.15 4.42
N ARG A 79 3.30 1.98 4.01
CA ARG A 79 1.93 1.54 4.25
C ARG A 79 1.84 0.05 4.52
N ILE A 80 0.78 -0.35 5.21
CA ILE A 80 0.34 -1.73 5.32
C ILE A 80 -0.93 -1.88 4.49
N VAL A 81 -0.92 -2.82 3.54
CA VAL A 81 -2.06 -3.09 2.67
C VAL A 81 -2.60 -4.48 2.98
N THR A 82 -3.92 -4.55 3.22
CA THR A 82 -4.64 -5.81 3.36
C THR A 82 -5.40 -6.10 2.08
N PHE A 83 -5.13 -7.24 1.49
CA PHE A 83 -5.83 -7.76 0.32
C PHE A 83 -6.77 -8.88 0.76
N PRO A 84 -8.11 -8.70 0.66
CA PRO A 84 -9.06 -9.78 0.88
C PRO A 84 -8.92 -10.82 -0.23
N PRO A 85 -9.46 -12.03 -0.06
CA PRO A 85 -9.58 -12.98 -1.15
C PRO A 85 -10.30 -12.39 -2.35
N ASP A 86 -9.77 -12.63 -3.54
CA ASP A 86 -10.42 -12.25 -4.78
C ASP A 86 -11.78 -12.96 -4.88
N ARG A 87 -12.80 -12.25 -5.32
CA ARG A 87 -14.12 -12.83 -5.48
C ARG A 87 -14.13 -13.78 -6.67
N ALA A 88 -14.22 -15.07 -6.40
CA ALA A 88 -14.39 -16.07 -7.44
C ALA A 88 -15.72 -15.82 -8.21
N GLY A 89 -15.64 -15.62 -9.52
CA GLY A 89 -16.76 -15.73 -10.44
C GLY A 89 -17.81 -14.61 -10.45
N LYS A 90 -17.76 -13.62 -9.57
CA LYS A 90 -18.65 -12.46 -9.61
C LYS A 90 -17.92 -11.23 -10.10
N GLY A 91 -17.96 -11.07 -11.43
CA GLY A 91 -17.61 -9.82 -12.10
C GLY A 91 -16.20 -9.34 -11.84
N LYS A 92 -15.35 -9.38 -12.86
CA LYS A 92 -14.15 -8.53 -12.85
C LYS A 92 -14.65 -7.13 -12.47
N SER A 93 -14.03 -6.50 -11.45
CA SER A 93 -14.32 -5.11 -11.14
C SER A 93 -14.37 -4.34 -12.45
N GLY A 94 -15.47 -3.64 -12.72
CA GLY A 94 -15.61 -2.88 -13.95
C GLY A 94 -14.67 -1.70 -13.99
N SER A 95 -14.50 -1.09 -15.14
CA SER A 95 -13.64 0.09 -15.29
C SER A 95 -14.01 1.21 -14.32
N LYS A 96 -15.30 1.36 -14.01
CA LYS A 96 -15.80 2.41 -13.11
C LYS A 96 -15.28 2.21 -11.67
N GLU A 97 -15.42 1.02 -11.13
CA GLU A 97 -14.97 0.69 -9.77
C GLU A 97 -13.45 0.81 -9.63
N VAL A 98 -12.71 0.35 -10.64
CA VAL A 98 -11.25 0.45 -10.67
C VAL A 98 -10.79 1.90 -10.72
N LEU A 99 -11.37 2.72 -11.60
CA LEU A 99 -11.04 4.14 -11.70
C LEU A 99 -11.40 4.90 -10.41
N GLU A 100 -12.54 4.57 -9.79
CA GLU A 100 -12.93 5.17 -8.51
C GLU A 100 -11.95 4.81 -7.39
N TYR A 101 -11.49 3.55 -7.34
CA TYR A 101 -10.44 3.15 -6.41
C TYR A 101 -9.19 4.05 -6.55
N PHE A 102 -8.63 4.18 -7.77
CA PHE A 102 -7.42 4.97 -7.97
C PHE A 102 -7.62 6.48 -7.68
N ARG A 103 -8.83 7.01 -7.92
CA ARG A 103 -9.20 8.37 -7.49
C ARG A 103 -9.24 8.50 -5.97
N SER A 104 -9.88 7.56 -5.28
CA SER A 104 -9.97 7.55 -3.82
C SER A 104 -8.61 7.41 -3.15
N MET A 105 -7.67 6.74 -3.84
CA MET A 105 -6.26 6.63 -3.44
C MET A 105 -5.41 7.84 -3.84
N GLY A 106 -6.01 8.89 -4.42
CA GLY A 106 -5.32 10.12 -4.82
C GLY A 106 -4.38 9.97 -6.02
N SER A 107 -4.40 8.85 -6.71
CA SER A 107 -3.47 8.51 -7.80
C SER A 107 -4.20 7.97 -9.04
N PRO A 108 -5.11 8.76 -9.66
CA PRO A 108 -5.88 8.28 -10.80
C PRO A 108 -5.00 7.89 -11.99
N GLY A 109 -3.82 8.50 -12.13
CA GLY A 109 -2.85 8.19 -13.19
C GLY A 109 -2.07 6.89 -13.00
N ALA A 110 -2.12 6.28 -11.80
CA ALA A 110 -1.43 5.01 -11.55
C ALA A 110 -2.12 3.81 -12.20
N SER A 111 -3.40 3.93 -12.56
CA SER A 111 -4.16 2.85 -13.18
C SER A 111 -3.66 2.51 -14.58
N SER A 112 -3.35 1.25 -14.81
CA SER A 112 -3.11 0.66 -16.13
C SER A 112 -4.27 -0.20 -16.59
N TYR A 113 -5.48 0.11 -16.13
CA TYR A 113 -6.66 -0.67 -16.48
C TYR A 113 -6.84 -0.79 -18.00
N SER A 114 -7.06 -2.02 -18.44
CA SER A 114 -7.49 -2.35 -19.78
C SER A 114 -8.41 -3.58 -19.71
N PRO A 115 -9.42 -3.71 -20.59
CA PRO A 115 -10.24 -4.91 -20.66
C PRO A 115 -9.45 -6.21 -20.93
N LEU A 116 -8.26 -6.08 -21.51
CA LEU A 116 -7.35 -7.19 -21.83
C LEU A 116 -6.22 -7.35 -20.81
N ALA A 117 -6.17 -6.50 -19.78
CA ALA A 117 -5.14 -6.60 -18.74
C ALA A 117 -5.28 -7.92 -17.95
N PRO A 118 -4.18 -8.53 -17.52
CA PRO A 118 -4.22 -9.79 -16.77
C PRO A 118 -4.94 -9.66 -15.42
N HIS A 119 -5.01 -8.44 -14.87
CA HIS A 119 -5.76 -8.15 -13.66
C HIS A 119 -6.40 -6.75 -13.74
N PRO A 120 -7.63 -6.52 -13.23
CA PRO A 120 -8.29 -5.22 -13.36
C PRO A 120 -7.59 -4.09 -12.59
N TYR A 121 -6.91 -4.39 -11.48
CA TYR A 121 -6.17 -3.42 -10.67
C TYR A 121 -4.69 -3.34 -11.06
N MET A 122 -4.34 -3.57 -12.33
CA MET A 122 -2.98 -3.28 -12.81
C MET A 122 -2.67 -1.81 -12.59
N GLN A 123 -1.48 -1.56 -12.06
CA GLN A 123 -1.00 -0.21 -11.76
C GLN A 123 0.49 -0.06 -12.13
N LYS A 124 0.85 1.15 -12.47
CA LYS A 124 2.24 1.53 -12.73
C LYS A 124 2.51 2.88 -12.09
N THR A 125 3.55 2.96 -11.28
CA THR A 125 4.02 4.17 -10.60
C THR A 125 5.49 4.36 -10.88
N ARG A 126 5.97 5.60 -10.84
CA ARG A 126 7.40 5.90 -10.94
C ARG A 126 8.06 5.80 -9.56
N THR A 127 8.06 4.60 -9.01
CA THR A 127 8.56 4.33 -7.66
C THR A 127 9.46 3.11 -7.61
N LEU A 128 10.38 3.12 -6.67
CA LEU A 128 11.06 1.92 -6.18
C LEU A 128 10.34 1.47 -4.91
N ASP A 129 9.72 0.29 -4.94
CA ASP A 129 8.99 -0.23 -3.79
C ASP A 129 9.73 -1.43 -3.18
N PHE A 130 9.83 -1.43 -1.85
CA PHE A 130 10.19 -2.59 -1.08
C PHE A 130 8.92 -3.17 -0.46
N CYS A 131 8.56 -4.39 -0.89
CA CYS A 131 7.37 -5.08 -0.43
C CYS A 131 7.75 -6.29 0.40
N LEU A 132 7.08 -6.50 1.53
CA LEU A 132 7.25 -7.66 2.39
C LEU A 132 5.89 -8.25 2.71
N VAL A 133 5.67 -9.51 2.38
CA VAL A 133 4.46 -10.25 2.76
C VAL A 133 4.51 -10.57 4.25
N LEU A 134 3.60 -9.97 5.02
CA LEU A 134 3.54 -10.14 6.48
C LEU A 134 2.68 -11.32 6.90
N GLU A 135 1.55 -11.51 6.21
CA GLU A 135 0.57 -12.56 6.52
C GLU A 135 -0.10 -13.07 5.24
N GLY A 136 -0.40 -14.35 5.21
CA GLY A 136 -1.14 -14.98 4.11
C GLY A 136 -0.32 -15.18 2.85
N ASP A 137 -1.03 -15.36 1.75
CA ASP A 137 -0.48 -15.66 0.43
C ASP A 137 -1.08 -14.71 -0.60
N VAL A 138 -0.30 -14.34 -1.61
CA VAL A 138 -0.71 -13.45 -2.68
C VAL A 138 0.03 -13.80 -3.97
N THR A 139 -0.57 -13.51 -5.11
CA THR A 139 0.07 -13.60 -6.41
C THR A 139 0.39 -12.19 -6.92
N LEU A 140 1.66 -11.92 -7.18
CA LEU A 140 2.09 -10.77 -7.94
C LEU A 140 1.83 -11.04 -9.42
N VAL A 141 0.95 -10.25 -10.02
CA VAL A 141 0.60 -10.34 -11.45
C VAL A 141 1.38 -9.29 -12.20
N LEU A 142 2.20 -9.72 -13.14
CA LEU A 142 2.97 -8.88 -14.07
C LEU A 142 2.40 -9.04 -15.48
N ASP A 143 2.87 -8.24 -16.43
CA ASP A 143 2.38 -8.31 -17.82
C ASP A 143 2.66 -9.67 -18.49
N GLN A 144 3.77 -10.32 -18.15
CA GLN A 144 4.24 -11.54 -18.82
C GLN A 144 4.29 -12.78 -17.93
N GLN A 145 4.13 -12.61 -16.61
CA GLN A 145 4.23 -13.73 -15.66
C GLN A 145 3.51 -13.41 -14.36
N GLU A 146 3.29 -14.45 -13.59
CA GLU A 146 2.76 -14.39 -12.23
C GLU A 146 3.78 -15.00 -11.27
N VAL A 147 3.88 -14.43 -10.07
CA VAL A 147 4.76 -14.93 -9.01
C VAL A 147 3.93 -15.14 -7.76
N HIS A 148 3.87 -16.39 -7.28
CA HIS A 148 3.22 -16.70 -6.00
C HIS A 148 4.15 -16.35 -4.85
N LEU A 149 3.58 -15.71 -3.81
CA LEU A 149 4.30 -15.21 -2.64
C LEU A 149 3.58 -15.64 -1.37
N SER A 150 4.34 -15.97 -0.36
CA SER A 150 3.89 -16.33 0.98
C SER A 150 4.49 -15.40 2.04
N ALA A 151 3.99 -15.48 3.27
CA ALA A 151 4.51 -14.68 4.38
C ALA A 151 6.03 -14.88 4.55
N GLY A 152 6.76 -13.77 4.61
CA GLY A 152 8.23 -13.70 4.64
C GLY A 152 8.88 -13.42 3.30
N ASP A 153 8.18 -13.60 2.18
CA ASP A 153 8.71 -13.27 0.86
C ASP A 153 8.78 -11.76 0.64
N THR A 154 9.75 -11.34 -0.16
CA THR A 154 9.99 -9.93 -0.49
C THR A 154 9.99 -9.70 -1.99
N VAL A 155 9.55 -8.50 -2.38
CA VAL A 155 9.60 -8.03 -3.78
C VAL A 155 10.26 -6.67 -3.83
N VAL A 156 11.21 -6.50 -4.75
CA VAL A 156 11.71 -5.19 -5.17
C VAL A 156 10.98 -4.83 -6.45
N GLN A 157 10.02 -3.91 -6.34
CA GLN A 157 9.19 -3.45 -7.44
C GLN A 157 9.81 -2.17 -8.03
N ARG A 158 10.27 -2.25 -9.27
CA ARG A 158 11.03 -1.17 -9.92
C ARG A 158 10.20 -0.46 -10.98
N GLY A 159 9.13 0.24 -10.55
CA GLY A 159 8.25 0.99 -11.45
C GLY A 159 7.56 0.14 -12.53
N THR A 160 7.51 -1.18 -12.36
CA THR A 160 6.91 -2.10 -13.35
C THR A 160 5.40 -2.16 -13.20
N ASN A 161 4.69 -2.42 -14.29
CA ASN A 161 3.25 -2.65 -14.27
C ASN A 161 2.92 -3.92 -13.50
N HIS A 162 2.03 -3.84 -12.52
CA HIS A 162 1.71 -4.97 -11.64
C HIS A 162 0.34 -4.86 -10.99
N ALA A 163 -0.11 -5.98 -10.46
CA ALA A 163 -1.25 -6.06 -9.53
C ALA A 163 -0.99 -7.13 -8.47
N TRP A 164 -1.76 -7.06 -7.38
CA TRP A 164 -1.77 -8.05 -6.31
C TRP A 164 -3.10 -8.81 -6.34
N SER A 165 -3.04 -10.12 -6.54
CA SER A 165 -4.20 -11.02 -6.64
C SER A 165 -4.17 -12.01 -5.48
N ASN A 166 -5.13 -11.90 -4.57
CA ASN A 166 -5.24 -12.85 -3.46
C ASN A 166 -6.20 -13.98 -3.83
N ARG A 167 -5.68 -15.07 -4.32
CA ARG A 167 -6.43 -16.28 -4.70
C ARG A 167 -6.58 -17.28 -3.56
N SER A 168 -6.08 -16.93 -2.36
CA SER A 168 -6.22 -17.75 -1.17
C SER A 168 -7.61 -17.57 -0.52
N GLY A 169 -7.93 -18.40 0.46
CA GLY A 169 -9.20 -18.31 1.20
C GLY A 169 -9.17 -17.34 2.40
N ARG A 170 -8.08 -16.59 2.61
CA ARG A 170 -7.87 -15.71 3.77
C ARG A 170 -7.21 -14.39 3.36
N PRO A 171 -7.35 -13.32 4.14
CA PRO A 171 -6.67 -12.05 3.84
C PRO A 171 -5.15 -12.20 3.80
N CYS A 172 -4.50 -11.43 2.93
CA CYS A 172 -3.06 -11.25 2.87
C CYS A 172 -2.70 -9.83 3.30
N LYS A 173 -1.62 -9.66 4.07
CA LYS A 173 -1.07 -8.36 4.43
C LYS A 173 0.33 -8.17 3.87
N ILE A 174 0.56 -7.01 3.28
CA ILE A 174 1.86 -6.63 2.71
C ILE A 174 2.27 -5.28 3.30
N ALA A 175 3.51 -5.19 3.79
CA ALA A 175 4.17 -3.91 4.05
C ALA A 175 4.80 -3.42 2.74
N ILE A 176 4.53 -2.18 2.37
CA ILE A 176 5.06 -1.55 1.16
C ILE A 176 5.71 -0.23 1.55
N SER A 177 6.99 -0.08 1.23
CA SER A 177 7.73 1.17 1.32
C SER A 177 8.06 1.64 -0.09
N SER A 178 7.37 2.69 -0.53
CA SER A 178 7.54 3.29 -1.86
C SER A 178 8.43 4.52 -1.77
N HIS A 179 9.41 4.60 -2.64
CA HIS A 179 10.36 5.70 -2.76
C HIS A 179 10.20 6.34 -4.13
N ASP A 180 10.20 7.67 -4.19
CA ASP A 180 10.21 8.39 -5.46
C ASP A 180 11.40 7.97 -6.32
N GLY A 181 11.17 7.72 -7.59
CA GLY A 181 12.16 7.16 -8.52
C GLY A 181 12.34 8.03 -9.76
N GLU A 182 13.46 7.83 -10.42
CA GLU A 182 13.78 8.39 -11.74
C GLU A 182 13.87 7.24 -12.77
N ASP A 183 13.53 7.56 -14.03
CA ASP A 183 13.67 6.64 -15.19
C ASP A 183 15.13 6.57 -15.65
#